data_c809bbe5e17b96597b54761fd05796dc
#
_entry.id   c809bbe5e17b96597b54761fd05796dc
#
_cell.length_a   1.000
_cell.length_b   1.000
_cell.length_c   1.000
_cell.angle_alpha   90.00
_cell.angle_beta   90.00
_cell.angle_gamma   90.00
#
_symmetry.space_group_name_H-M   'P 1'
#
loop_
_entity.id
_entity.type
_entity.pdbx_description
1 polymer ?
#
loop_
_entity_poly.entity_id
_entity_poly.type
_entity_poly.pdbx_seq_one_letter_code
_entity_poly.pdbx_strand_id
1 'polypeptide(L)'
;CYDAGKRAIEAHYKRVGVEARVELMPKPLYGFYHTTYSTKDNPLVSILIPNYNHKAILKTCIDSLYNVNAYKNFEIVIVENNSTEQEIFDYYKELQSEHDNIQVVTYKGEFNYSKINNFGMKYTNGDYVLLLNNDTEVISPNALSEMVGCILRPEVGAVGAKLLYEDDTVQH
;
A
#
# COMPACT_ATOMS: atom_id res chain seq x y z
N CYS A 1 32.74 -14.86 -0.41
CA CYS A 1 32.24 -14.48 -1.74
C CYS A 1 30.99 -13.59 -1.65
N TYR A 2 29.97 -13.96 -0.90
CA TYR A 2 28.72 -13.19 -0.82
C TYR A 2 28.88 -11.80 -0.17
N ASP A 3 29.71 -11.67 0.87
CA ASP A 3 29.99 -10.36 1.49
C ASP A 3 30.65 -9.37 0.50
N ALA A 4 31.43 -9.89 -0.44
CA ALA A 4 32.02 -9.06 -1.50
C ALA A 4 30.93 -8.53 -2.45
N GLY A 5 29.94 -9.35 -2.80
CA GLY A 5 28.80 -8.92 -3.60
C GLY A 5 27.98 -7.85 -2.90
N LYS A 6 27.65 -8.06 -1.60
CA LYS A 6 26.97 -7.05 -0.78
C LYS A 6 27.72 -5.72 -0.82
N ARG A 7 29.00 -5.71 -0.50
CA ARG A 7 29.83 -4.49 -0.52
C ARG A 7 29.87 -3.82 -1.89
N ALA A 8 29.87 -4.60 -2.98
CA ALA A 8 29.87 -4.03 -4.34
C ALA A 8 28.55 -3.30 -4.63
N ILE A 9 27.40 -3.86 -4.21
CA ILE A 9 26.09 -3.23 -4.37
C ILE A 9 25.99 -1.98 -3.50
N GLU A 10 26.41 -2.04 -2.24
CA GLU A 10 26.44 -0.88 -1.33
C GLU A 10 27.35 0.25 -1.86
N ALA A 11 28.51 -0.10 -2.39
CA ALA A 11 29.43 0.86 -3.02
C ALA A 11 28.82 1.48 -4.29
N HIS A 12 28.05 0.73 -5.05
CA HIS A 12 27.32 1.25 -6.21
C HIS A 12 26.29 2.29 -5.76
N TYR A 13 25.40 1.95 -4.82
CA TYR A 13 24.39 2.89 -4.31
C TYR A 13 25.02 4.17 -3.76
N LYS A 14 26.11 4.05 -3.01
CA LYS A 14 26.86 5.21 -2.52
C LYS A 14 27.38 6.11 -3.67
N ARG A 15 27.89 5.52 -4.77
CA ARG A 15 28.39 6.29 -5.93
C ARG A 15 27.29 7.05 -6.66
N VAL A 16 26.09 6.46 -6.75
CA VAL A 16 24.94 7.07 -7.45
C VAL A 16 24.05 7.90 -6.52
N GLY A 17 24.43 8.05 -5.24
CA GLY A 17 23.70 8.88 -4.28
C GLY A 17 22.36 8.29 -3.83
N VAL A 18 22.17 6.97 -3.96
CA VAL A 18 20.95 6.26 -3.52
C VAL A 18 21.14 5.76 -2.10
N GLU A 19 20.25 6.14 -1.19
CA GLU A 19 20.22 5.60 0.14
C GLU A 19 19.45 4.27 0.15
N ALA A 20 20.18 3.19 0.38
CA ALA A 20 19.60 1.85 0.42
C ALA A 20 20.36 0.95 1.40
N ARG A 21 19.62 0.01 2.02
CA ARG A 21 20.17 -1.07 2.83
C ARG A 21 20.16 -2.35 2.01
N VAL A 22 21.30 -3.06 2.00
CA VAL A 22 21.45 -4.32 1.28
C VAL A 22 21.63 -5.44 2.28
N GLU A 23 20.84 -6.47 2.19
CA GLU A 23 20.90 -7.64 3.05
C GLU A 23 21.04 -8.92 2.23
N LEU A 24 21.89 -9.84 2.70
CA LEU A 24 21.98 -11.17 2.12
C LEU A 24 20.76 -11.98 2.57
N MET A 25 20.04 -12.57 1.60
CA MET A 25 18.87 -13.39 1.92
C MET A 25 19.25 -14.66 2.68
N PRO A 26 18.43 -15.08 3.66
CA PRO A 26 18.60 -16.37 4.33
C PRO A 26 18.30 -17.56 3.38
N LYS A 27 18.62 -18.78 3.81
CA LYS A 27 18.18 -19.97 3.09
C LYS A 27 16.65 -20.04 3.02
N PRO A 28 16.03 -20.49 1.92
CA PRO A 28 16.68 -21.13 0.76
C PRO A 28 17.25 -20.15 -0.28
N LEU A 29 17.07 -18.84 -0.12
CA LEU A 29 17.50 -17.81 -1.08
C LEU A 29 18.93 -17.29 -0.83
N TYR A 30 19.76 -18.10 -0.17
CA TYR A 30 21.14 -17.70 0.11
C TYR A 30 21.94 -17.46 -1.18
N GLY A 31 22.52 -16.23 -1.27
CA GLY A 31 23.21 -15.77 -2.47
C GLY A 31 22.47 -14.67 -3.23
N PHE A 32 21.19 -14.44 -2.92
CA PHE A 32 20.44 -13.28 -3.36
C PHE A 32 20.54 -12.16 -2.34
N TYR A 33 20.31 -10.93 -2.79
CA TYR A 33 20.33 -9.75 -1.95
C TYR A 33 18.97 -9.07 -1.97
N HIS A 34 18.49 -8.70 -0.79
CA HIS A 34 17.34 -7.82 -0.64
C HIS A 34 17.83 -6.38 -0.47
N THR A 35 17.27 -5.47 -1.23
CA THR A 35 17.57 -4.04 -1.13
C THR A 35 16.33 -3.30 -0.68
N THR A 36 16.42 -2.62 0.46
CA THR A 36 15.39 -1.72 0.97
C THR A 36 15.85 -0.29 0.76
N TYR A 37 15.06 0.51 0.05
CA TYR A 37 15.35 1.92 -0.20
C TYR A 37 14.85 2.80 0.94
N SER A 38 15.52 3.93 1.14
CA SER A 38 15.16 4.89 2.18
C SER A 38 13.81 5.56 1.90
N THR A 39 13.02 5.74 2.94
CA THR A 39 11.76 6.50 2.94
C THR A 39 11.87 7.78 3.77
N LYS A 40 13.10 8.36 3.85
CA LYS A 40 13.39 9.49 4.73
C LYS A 40 12.50 10.71 4.55
N ASP A 41 12.03 10.95 3.33
CA ASP A 41 11.15 12.07 3.00
C ASP A 41 9.72 11.82 3.51
N ASN A 42 9.41 10.58 3.90
CA ASN A 42 8.15 10.14 4.48
C ASN A 42 6.93 10.77 3.81
N PRO A 43 6.78 10.65 2.46
CA PRO A 43 5.70 11.30 1.73
C PRO A 43 4.32 10.81 2.18
N LEU A 44 3.29 11.64 2.03
CA LEU A 44 1.93 11.21 2.27
C LEU A 44 1.47 10.24 1.17
N VAL A 45 0.92 9.09 1.57
CA VAL A 45 0.32 8.12 0.66
C VAL A 45 -1.19 8.12 0.82
N SER A 46 -1.92 8.40 -0.27
CA SER A 46 -3.37 8.25 -0.29
C SER A 46 -3.74 6.83 -0.69
N ILE A 47 -4.36 6.09 0.21
CA ILE A 47 -4.87 4.73 -0.06
C ILE A 47 -6.30 4.85 -0.54
N LEU A 48 -6.54 4.55 -1.80
CA LEU A 48 -7.84 4.68 -2.46
C LEU A 48 -8.51 3.31 -2.55
N ILE A 49 -9.68 3.17 -1.91
CA ILE A 49 -10.39 1.90 -1.75
C ILE A 49 -11.80 2.03 -2.30
N PRO A 50 -12.10 1.52 -3.51
CA PRO A 50 -13.48 1.32 -3.96
C PRO A 50 -14.20 0.32 -3.07
N ASN A 51 -15.44 0.63 -2.64
CA ASN A 51 -16.23 -0.29 -1.83
C ASN A 51 -17.69 -0.35 -2.24
N TYR A 52 -18.24 -1.55 -2.11
CA TYR A 52 -19.66 -1.86 -2.28
C TYR A 52 -20.05 -2.89 -1.23
N ASN A 53 -20.95 -2.53 -0.28
CA ASN A 53 -21.40 -3.43 0.80
C ASN A 53 -20.23 -4.12 1.56
N HIS A 54 -20.46 -5.32 2.09
CA HIS A 54 -19.45 -6.24 2.66
C HIS A 54 -18.58 -5.62 3.77
N LYS A 55 -19.23 -5.11 4.83
CA LYS A 55 -18.56 -4.52 6.01
C LYS A 55 -17.39 -5.36 6.54
N ALA A 56 -17.58 -6.69 6.67
CA ALA A 56 -16.55 -7.57 7.24
C ALA A 56 -15.26 -7.59 6.41
N ILE A 57 -15.39 -7.61 5.09
CA ILE A 57 -14.26 -7.60 4.15
C ILE A 57 -13.50 -6.27 4.26
N LEU A 58 -14.21 -5.15 4.14
CA LEU A 58 -13.60 -3.83 4.28
C LEU A 58 -12.94 -3.66 5.66
N LYS A 59 -13.57 -4.18 6.72
CA LYS A 59 -13.00 -4.12 8.08
C LYS A 59 -11.65 -4.82 8.16
N THR A 60 -11.53 -6.03 7.61
CA THR A 60 -10.24 -6.76 7.58
C THR A 60 -9.17 -5.96 6.84
N CYS A 61 -9.52 -5.37 5.70
CA CYS A 61 -8.61 -4.52 4.93
C CYS A 61 -8.12 -3.32 5.77
N ILE A 62 -9.05 -2.55 6.35
CA ILE A 62 -8.74 -1.36 7.17
C ILE A 62 -7.92 -1.75 8.42
N ASP A 63 -8.36 -2.77 9.15
CA ASP A 63 -7.65 -3.24 10.35
C ASP A 63 -6.20 -3.62 10.03
N SER A 64 -5.94 -4.26 8.90
CA SER A 64 -4.58 -4.62 8.49
C SER A 64 -3.69 -3.41 8.21
N LEU A 65 -4.25 -2.33 7.65
CA LEU A 65 -3.54 -1.08 7.40
C LEU A 65 -3.12 -0.39 8.71
N TYR A 66 -3.92 -0.46 9.75
CA TYR A 66 -3.60 0.16 11.05
C TYR A 66 -2.74 -0.73 11.95
N ASN A 67 -3.03 -2.03 11.99
CA ASN A 67 -2.42 -2.96 12.94
C ASN A 67 -1.11 -3.59 12.44
N VAL A 68 -1.00 -3.87 11.14
CA VAL A 68 0.16 -4.57 10.56
C VAL A 68 1.12 -3.60 9.88
N ASN A 69 0.62 -2.66 9.07
CA ASN A 69 1.46 -1.76 8.30
C ASN A 69 2.30 -0.82 9.20
N ALA A 70 3.62 -0.80 8.97
CA ALA A 70 4.56 0.02 9.72
C ALA A 70 4.64 1.48 9.21
N TYR A 71 4.33 1.72 7.94
CA TYR A 71 4.32 3.06 7.37
C TYR A 71 3.10 3.84 7.86
N LYS A 72 3.30 4.97 8.54
CA LYS A 72 2.21 5.67 9.24
C LYS A 72 1.74 6.96 8.57
N ASN A 73 2.48 7.51 7.59
CA ASN A 73 2.08 8.72 6.89
C ASN A 73 1.17 8.41 5.70
N PHE A 74 -0.05 8.02 5.99
CA PHE A 74 -1.08 7.73 4.97
C PHE A 74 -2.44 8.33 5.33
N GLU A 75 -3.26 8.56 4.33
CA GLU A 75 -4.69 8.79 4.43
C GLU A 75 -5.46 7.70 3.66
N ILE A 76 -6.72 7.51 3.98
CA ILE A 76 -7.59 6.55 3.30
C ILE A 76 -8.78 7.29 2.70
N VAL A 77 -9.00 7.08 1.41
CA VAL A 77 -10.18 7.55 0.70
C VAL A 77 -11.01 6.34 0.27
N ILE A 78 -12.11 6.09 0.96
CA ILE A 78 -13.07 5.04 0.59
C ILE A 78 -14.05 5.61 -0.42
N VAL A 79 -14.14 5.01 -1.60
CA VAL A 79 -15.13 5.38 -2.61
C VAL A 79 -16.31 4.43 -2.53
N GLU A 80 -17.34 4.89 -1.85
CA GLU A 80 -18.63 4.20 -1.75
C GLU A 80 -19.35 4.20 -3.10
N ASN A 81 -19.74 3.02 -3.61
CA ASN A 81 -20.44 2.89 -4.88
C ASN A 81 -21.70 2.04 -4.76
N ASN A 82 -22.84 2.69 -4.54
CA ASN A 82 -24.18 2.09 -4.57
C ASN A 82 -24.43 0.98 -3.53
N SER A 83 -23.80 1.02 -2.37
CA SER A 83 -24.13 0.09 -1.27
C SER A 83 -25.59 0.22 -0.83
N THR A 84 -26.15 -0.87 -0.35
CA THR A 84 -27.55 -1.00 0.08
C THR A 84 -27.70 -1.47 1.52
N GLU A 85 -26.65 -2.00 2.13
CA GLU A 85 -26.64 -2.53 3.48
C GLU A 85 -26.43 -1.41 4.50
N GLN A 86 -27.36 -1.24 5.45
CA GLN A 86 -27.25 -0.18 6.47
C GLN A 86 -25.98 -0.30 7.31
N GLU A 87 -25.54 -1.53 7.59
CA GLU A 87 -24.35 -1.79 8.41
C GLU A 87 -23.05 -1.20 7.84
N ILE A 88 -22.92 -1.09 6.49
CA ILE A 88 -21.74 -0.48 5.88
C ILE A 88 -21.73 1.05 6.10
N PHE A 89 -22.91 1.70 6.00
CA PHE A 89 -23.02 3.14 6.25
C PHE A 89 -22.77 3.50 7.72
N ASP A 90 -23.18 2.63 8.64
CA ASP A 90 -22.90 2.83 10.06
C ASP A 90 -21.40 2.61 10.34
N TYR A 91 -20.76 1.64 9.68
CA TYR A 91 -19.33 1.42 9.76
C TYR A 91 -18.51 2.59 9.18
N TYR A 92 -18.96 3.22 8.09
CA TYR A 92 -18.30 4.43 7.57
C TYR A 92 -18.29 5.57 8.58
N LYS A 93 -19.38 5.78 9.32
CA LYS A 93 -19.45 6.80 10.39
C LYS A 93 -18.51 6.45 11.55
N GLU A 94 -18.47 5.16 11.95
CA GLU A 94 -17.55 4.64 12.96
C GLU A 94 -16.11 4.96 12.56
N LEU A 95 -15.67 4.56 11.37
CA LEU A 95 -14.32 4.80 10.84
C LEU A 95 -13.94 6.29 10.85
N GLN A 96 -14.84 7.17 10.37
CA GLN A 96 -14.56 8.60 10.33
C GLN A 96 -14.59 9.26 11.72
N SER A 97 -15.20 8.63 12.73
CA SER A 97 -15.15 9.09 14.11
C SER A 97 -13.91 8.64 14.86
N GLU A 98 -13.33 7.51 14.47
CA GLU A 98 -12.15 6.90 15.11
C GLU A 98 -10.83 7.36 14.47
N HIS A 99 -10.87 7.77 13.20
CA HIS A 99 -9.68 8.07 12.40
C HIS A 99 -9.83 9.37 11.60
N ASP A 100 -9.06 10.38 11.96
CA ASP A 100 -9.06 11.69 11.28
C ASP A 100 -8.51 11.63 9.85
N ASN A 101 -7.79 10.56 9.51
CA ASN A 101 -7.19 10.35 8.19
C ASN A 101 -8.02 9.44 7.27
N ILE A 102 -9.31 9.21 7.59
CA ILE A 102 -10.26 8.48 6.73
C ILE A 102 -11.32 9.43 6.19
N GLN A 103 -11.50 9.42 4.88
CA GLN A 103 -12.60 10.08 4.20
C GLN A 103 -13.44 9.07 3.41
N VAL A 104 -14.77 9.19 3.46
CA VAL A 104 -15.69 8.43 2.62
C VAL A 104 -16.37 9.37 1.63
N VAL A 105 -16.28 9.03 0.34
CA VAL A 105 -16.88 9.80 -0.75
C VAL A 105 -17.79 8.91 -1.58
N THR A 106 -18.93 9.42 -2.05
CA THR A 106 -19.93 8.61 -2.77
C THR A 106 -19.87 8.86 -4.28
N TYR A 107 -19.61 7.81 -5.04
CA TYR A 107 -19.73 7.79 -6.50
C TYR A 107 -21.09 7.24 -6.91
N LYS A 108 -21.93 8.09 -7.49
CA LYS A 108 -23.29 7.74 -7.95
C LYS A 108 -23.28 7.36 -9.45
N GLY A 109 -22.76 6.22 -9.78
CA GLY A 109 -22.71 5.74 -11.16
C GLY A 109 -22.70 4.22 -11.22
N GLU A 110 -22.86 3.65 -12.39
CA GLU A 110 -22.65 2.22 -12.62
C GLU A 110 -21.20 1.84 -12.26
N PHE A 111 -21.03 0.61 -11.80
CA PHE A 111 -19.71 0.11 -11.47
C PHE A 111 -18.78 0.17 -12.67
N ASN A 112 -17.69 0.87 -12.51
CA ASN A 112 -16.57 0.89 -13.42
C ASN A 112 -15.32 1.24 -12.64
N TYR A 113 -14.42 0.30 -12.50
CA TYR A 113 -13.23 0.41 -11.65
C TYR A 113 -12.42 1.68 -11.96
N SER A 114 -12.16 1.96 -13.23
CA SER A 114 -11.39 3.14 -13.63
C SER A 114 -12.12 4.45 -13.32
N LYS A 115 -13.44 4.52 -13.55
CA LYS A 115 -14.23 5.72 -13.24
C LYS A 115 -14.29 5.99 -11.75
N ILE A 116 -14.46 4.94 -10.94
CA ILE A 116 -14.50 5.04 -9.46
C ILE A 116 -13.17 5.55 -8.93
N ASN A 117 -12.05 4.96 -9.38
CA ASN A 117 -10.73 5.40 -8.96
C ASN A 117 -10.43 6.83 -9.44
N ASN A 118 -10.73 7.18 -10.68
CA ASN A 118 -10.57 8.55 -11.18
C ASN A 118 -11.44 9.57 -10.44
N PHE A 119 -12.60 9.16 -9.94
CA PHE A 119 -13.43 10.00 -9.09
C PHE A 119 -12.77 10.19 -7.71
N GLY A 120 -12.34 9.10 -7.07
CA GLY A 120 -11.69 9.12 -5.77
C GLY A 120 -10.39 9.93 -5.75
N MET A 121 -9.60 9.89 -6.84
CA MET A 121 -8.38 10.69 -7.01
C MET A 121 -8.56 12.19 -6.76
N LYS A 122 -9.78 12.71 -6.91
CA LYS A 122 -10.07 14.13 -6.64
C LYS A 122 -10.09 14.50 -5.16
N TYR A 123 -10.09 13.51 -4.31
CA TYR A 123 -10.17 13.63 -2.85
C TYR A 123 -8.88 13.19 -2.15
N THR A 124 -7.86 12.83 -2.92
CA THR A 124 -6.54 12.47 -2.39
C THR A 124 -5.66 13.70 -2.24
N ASN A 125 -4.86 13.73 -1.16
CA ASN A 125 -3.90 14.80 -0.86
C ASN A 125 -2.45 14.28 -0.88
N GLY A 126 -2.24 12.97 -1.01
CA GLY A 126 -0.92 12.35 -0.97
C GLY A 126 -0.07 12.63 -2.19
N ASP A 127 1.24 12.59 -1.99
CA ASP A 127 2.24 12.65 -3.07
C ASP A 127 2.16 11.42 -3.97
N TYR A 128 1.72 10.30 -3.40
CA TYR A 128 1.54 9.02 -4.08
C TYR A 128 0.16 8.45 -3.77
N VAL A 129 -0.37 7.66 -4.71
CA VAL A 129 -1.65 6.98 -4.54
C VAL A 129 -1.46 5.48 -4.64
N LEU A 130 -1.96 4.76 -3.64
CA LEU A 130 -2.11 3.31 -3.65
C LEU A 130 -3.55 2.97 -4.02
N LEU A 131 -3.76 2.33 -5.17
CA LEU A 131 -5.05 1.74 -5.52
C LEU A 131 -5.14 0.37 -4.82
N LEU A 132 -6.05 0.24 -3.87
CA LEU A 132 -6.19 -0.96 -3.04
C LEU A 132 -7.62 -1.49 -3.14
N ASN A 133 -7.78 -2.77 -3.43
CA ASN A 133 -9.09 -3.41 -3.35
C ASN A 133 -9.49 -3.62 -1.88
N ASN A 134 -10.79 -3.56 -1.62
CA ASN A 134 -11.35 -3.73 -0.27
C ASN A 134 -11.19 -5.15 0.30
N ASP A 135 -10.88 -6.14 -0.54
CA ASP A 135 -10.64 -7.55 -0.20
C ASP A 135 -9.16 -7.91 -0.04
N THR A 136 -8.32 -6.90 0.12
CA THR A 136 -6.87 -7.07 0.32
C THR A 136 -6.50 -6.92 1.80
N GLU A 137 -5.65 -7.80 2.30
CA GLU A 137 -5.10 -7.74 3.66
C GLU A 137 -3.58 -7.50 3.61
N VAL A 138 -3.10 -6.54 4.39
CA VAL A 138 -1.65 -6.31 4.54
C VAL A 138 -1.10 -7.31 5.54
N ILE A 139 -0.25 -8.23 5.06
CA ILE A 139 0.37 -9.28 5.88
C ILE A 139 1.84 -8.99 6.24
N SER A 140 2.49 -8.07 5.54
CA SER A 140 3.88 -7.67 5.80
C SER A 140 3.94 -6.25 6.36
N PRO A 141 4.56 -6.03 7.54
CA PRO A 141 4.69 -4.70 8.13
C PRO A 141 5.40 -3.69 7.23
N ASN A 142 6.32 -4.16 6.40
CA ASN A 142 7.16 -3.31 5.56
C ASN A 142 6.62 -3.13 4.13
N ALA A 143 5.49 -3.76 3.77
CA ALA A 143 5.00 -3.75 2.40
C ALA A 143 4.88 -2.32 1.82
N LEU A 144 4.17 -1.43 2.52
CA LEU A 144 3.98 -0.07 2.04
C LEU A 144 5.28 0.75 2.07
N SER A 145 6.12 0.61 3.09
CA SER A 145 7.41 1.30 3.16
C SER A 145 8.37 0.87 2.06
N GLU A 146 8.39 -0.41 1.69
CA GLU A 146 9.20 -0.91 0.57
C GLU A 146 8.68 -0.39 -0.78
N MET A 147 7.36 -0.35 -0.97
CA MET A 147 6.75 0.25 -2.17
C MET A 147 7.07 1.74 -2.26
N VAL A 148 6.97 2.49 -1.15
CA VAL A 148 7.34 3.91 -1.09
C VAL A 148 8.81 4.10 -1.40
N GLY A 149 9.70 3.31 -0.80
CA GLY A 149 11.13 3.38 -1.10
C GLY A 149 11.45 3.13 -2.57
N CYS A 150 10.73 2.22 -3.22
CA CYS A 150 10.88 1.97 -4.65
C CYS A 150 10.36 3.11 -5.52
N ILE A 151 9.17 3.66 -5.23
CA ILE A 151 8.54 4.71 -6.05
C ILE A 151 9.25 6.06 -5.93
N LEU A 152 10.00 6.30 -4.85
CA LEU A 152 10.82 7.51 -4.67
C LEU A 152 11.99 7.60 -5.65
N ARG A 153 12.33 6.53 -6.33
CA ARG A 153 13.37 6.53 -7.35
C ARG A 153 12.87 7.24 -8.62
N PRO A 154 13.62 8.20 -9.17
CA PRO A 154 13.13 9.07 -10.26
C PRO A 154 12.81 8.31 -11.57
N GLU A 155 13.36 7.11 -11.74
CA GLU A 155 13.11 6.26 -12.90
C GLU A 155 11.87 5.34 -12.72
N VAL A 156 11.23 5.33 -11.54
CA VAL A 156 10.10 4.44 -11.23
C VAL A 156 8.79 5.21 -11.33
N GLY A 157 7.91 4.81 -12.25
CA GLY A 157 6.60 5.43 -12.44
C GLY A 157 5.45 4.69 -11.74
N ALA A 158 5.61 3.41 -11.43
CA ALA A 158 4.61 2.60 -10.71
C ALA A 158 5.28 1.42 -10.02
N VAL A 159 4.68 0.98 -8.91
CA VAL A 159 5.14 -0.19 -8.13
C VAL A 159 3.91 -1.05 -7.81
N GLY A 160 4.05 -2.36 -7.99
CA GLY A 160 3.03 -3.34 -7.58
C GLY A 160 3.56 -4.22 -6.44
N ALA A 161 2.69 -4.53 -5.47
CA ALA A 161 3.00 -5.50 -4.45
C ALA A 161 2.89 -6.95 -4.99
N LYS A 162 3.66 -7.86 -4.41
CA LYS A 162 3.43 -9.29 -4.58
C LYS A 162 2.16 -9.67 -3.84
N LEU A 163 1.19 -10.21 -4.56
CA LEU A 163 -0.07 -10.68 -4.00
C LEU A 163 -0.04 -12.20 -3.80
N LEU A 164 -0.58 -12.65 -2.68
CA LEU A 164 -0.67 -14.06 -2.31
C LEU A 164 -2.13 -14.45 -2.11
N TYR A 165 -2.44 -15.71 -2.37
CA TYR A 165 -3.66 -16.35 -1.89
C TYR A 165 -3.50 -16.78 -0.43
N GLU A 166 -4.60 -17.19 0.23
CA GLU A 166 -4.61 -17.66 1.63
C GLU A 166 -3.69 -18.87 1.88
N ASP A 167 -3.37 -19.64 0.85
CA ASP A 167 -2.48 -20.79 0.89
C ASP A 167 -1.00 -20.44 0.60
N ASP A 168 -0.64 -19.15 0.64
CA ASP A 168 0.68 -18.59 0.33
C ASP A 168 1.13 -18.80 -1.13
N THR A 169 0.27 -19.26 -2.03
CA THR A 169 0.59 -19.29 -3.46
C THR A 169 0.52 -17.89 -4.07
N VAL A 170 1.35 -17.64 -5.07
CA VAL A 170 1.43 -16.32 -5.71
C VAL A 170 0.22 -16.10 -6.61
N GLN A 171 -0.51 -15.01 -6.39
CA GLN A 171 -1.58 -14.55 -7.27
C GLN A 171 -1.02 -13.66 -8.39
N HIS A 172 -0.17 -12.73 -8.01
CA HIS A 172 0.50 -11.76 -8.90
C HIS A 172 1.91 -11.48 -8.42
#